data_e32dd1bd1211d75fa886c5ff0ffeed6b
#
_entry.id   e32dd1bd1211d75fa886c5ff0ffeed6b
#
_cell.length_a   1.000
_cell.length_b   1.000
_cell.length_c   1.000
_cell.angle_alpha   90.00
_cell.angle_beta   90.00
_cell.angle_gamma   90.00
#
_symmetry.space_group_name_H-M   'P 1'
#
loop_
_entity.id
_entity.type
_entity.pdbx_description
1 polymer ?
#
loop_
_entity_poly.entity_id
_entity_poly.type
_entity_poly.pdbx_seq_one_letter_code
_entity_poly.pdbx_strand_id
1 'polypeptide(L)'
;MVTAMSLPGAKQESDLSVRKIKILTVNMHKGFNAFNRRFTLHELRDALREINPDVVFLQEVLGEHRQFATRYTDLWPEQSQYEFLADQVWSAHAYGRNAVYPHGHHGNALLSRFPIDRWHNHDISLSGIEKRGLLYCHLDLGEQKLHAICVHLSLRESHRQIQLKRLSKLVNSLPADEPVVVAGDFNDWRLKAENLLFNESRLVDAYTGHRGKPARSFPVAMPMLRLDRIYLRRNSRYEIERLHRSPWSRISDHKPLMVELDIQE
;
A
#
# COMPACT_ATOMS: atom_id res chain seq x y z
N MET A 1 9.62 -42.18 54.93
CA MET A 1 10.33 -41.73 53.68
C MET A 1 9.30 -41.55 52.65
N VAL A 2 8.93 -40.32 52.36
CA VAL A 2 7.99 -39.96 51.25
C VAL A 2 8.82 -39.22 50.20
N THR A 3 8.95 -39.86 49.03
CA THR A 3 9.71 -39.33 47.91
C THR A 3 8.87 -38.29 47.19
N ALA A 4 9.34 -37.05 47.15
CA ALA A 4 8.71 -35.97 46.36
C ALA A 4 8.98 -36.19 44.86
N MET A 5 7.92 -36.34 44.07
CA MET A 5 7.97 -36.32 42.63
C MET A 5 8.05 -34.85 42.15
N SER A 6 9.14 -34.50 41.49
CA SER A 6 9.31 -33.24 40.79
C SER A 6 8.42 -33.23 39.54
N LEU A 7 7.59 -32.21 39.38
CA LEU A 7 6.85 -31.92 38.16
C LEU A 7 7.81 -31.40 37.08
N PRO A 8 7.66 -31.79 35.80
CA PRO A 8 8.49 -31.27 34.70
C PRO A 8 8.17 -29.81 34.46
N GLY A 9 9.26 -29.03 34.27
CA GLY A 9 9.25 -27.60 34.10
C GLY A 9 8.32 -27.11 33.00
N ALA A 10 7.66 -25.99 33.31
CA ALA A 10 6.96 -25.17 32.35
C ALA A 10 7.94 -24.77 31.22
N LYS A 11 7.57 -25.04 29.97
CA LYS A 11 8.27 -24.50 28.80
C LYS A 11 8.21 -22.98 28.93
N GLN A 12 9.37 -22.34 29.06
CA GLN A 12 9.50 -20.91 28.82
C GLN A 12 8.99 -20.66 27.42
N GLU A 13 7.85 -19.95 27.28
CA GLU A 13 7.51 -19.25 26.07
C GLU A 13 8.69 -18.30 25.81
N SER A 14 9.42 -18.54 24.73
CA SER A 14 10.44 -17.62 24.24
C SER A 14 9.76 -16.29 24.01
N ASP A 15 10.18 -15.26 24.72
CA ASP A 15 9.76 -13.87 24.54
C ASP A 15 10.34 -13.43 23.17
N LEU A 16 9.63 -13.79 22.09
CA LEU A 16 9.98 -13.36 20.73
C LEU A 16 9.79 -11.86 20.71
N SER A 17 10.84 -11.12 20.43
CA SER A 17 10.76 -9.68 20.27
C SER A 17 9.84 -9.37 19.09
N VAL A 18 8.91 -8.44 19.31
CA VAL A 18 7.94 -8.01 18.27
C VAL A 18 8.36 -6.64 17.77
N ARG A 19 8.66 -6.56 16.48
CA ARG A 19 8.92 -5.31 15.80
C ARG A 19 7.64 -4.79 15.14
N LYS A 20 7.28 -3.53 15.40
CA LYS A 20 6.18 -2.86 14.71
C LYS A 20 6.70 -2.15 13.47
N ILE A 21 6.04 -2.35 12.34
CA ILE A 21 6.32 -1.64 11.09
C ILE A 21 5.11 -0.81 10.66
N LYS A 22 5.36 0.45 10.31
CA LYS A 22 4.35 1.41 9.84
C LYS A 22 4.16 1.28 8.34
N ILE A 23 2.95 0.96 7.93
CA ILE A 23 2.55 0.77 6.54
C ILE A 23 1.51 1.82 6.16
N LEU A 24 1.81 2.63 5.15
CA LEU A 24 0.93 3.67 4.66
C LEU A 24 0.57 3.43 3.19
N THR A 25 -0.68 3.70 2.81
CA THR A 25 -1.10 3.79 1.40
C THR A 25 -1.78 5.11 1.10
N VAL A 26 -1.48 5.68 -0.07
CA VAL A 26 -2.15 6.87 -0.58
C VAL A 26 -2.14 6.91 -2.11
N ASN A 27 -3.33 7.13 -2.70
CA ASN A 27 -3.41 7.60 -4.09
C ASN A 27 -3.00 9.08 -4.09
N MET A 28 -1.88 9.40 -4.75
CA MET A 28 -1.28 10.73 -4.69
C MET A 28 -1.76 11.68 -5.80
N HIS A 29 -2.74 11.24 -6.60
CA HIS A 29 -3.36 12.04 -7.66
C HIS A 29 -2.32 12.76 -8.54
N LYS A 30 -1.30 12.03 -8.98
CA LYS A 30 -0.19 12.52 -9.83
C LYS A 30 0.63 13.68 -9.21
N GLY A 31 0.55 13.87 -7.89
CA GLY A 31 1.17 14.98 -7.18
C GLY A 31 0.40 16.29 -7.25
N PHE A 32 -0.91 16.21 -7.48
CA PHE A 32 -1.80 17.38 -7.51
C PHE A 32 -2.89 17.30 -6.46
N ASN A 33 -3.41 18.47 -6.07
CA ASN A 33 -4.59 18.54 -5.19
C ASN A 33 -5.86 18.05 -5.91
N ALA A 34 -6.96 17.86 -5.16
CA ALA A 34 -8.24 17.33 -5.64
C ALA A 34 -8.82 18.01 -6.90
N PHE A 35 -8.41 19.22 -7.21
CA PHE A 35 -8.93 19.97 -8.36
C PHE A 35 -7.90 20.08 -9.51
N ASN A 36 -6.76 19.41 -9.44
CA ASN A 36 -5.64 19.54 -10.39
C ASN A 36 -5.14 20.99 -10.57
N ARG A 37 -5.34 21.85 -9.58
CA ARG A 37 -5.01 23.28 -9.65
C ARG A 37 -3.64 23.60 -9.06
N ARG A 38 -3.19 22.80 -8.12
CA ARG A 38 -1.93 23.02 -7.42
C ARG A 38 -1.11 21.74 -7.41
N PHE A 39 0.15 21.87 -7.77
CA PHE A 39 1.15 20.81 -7.61
C PHE A 39 1.52 20.71 -6.14
N THR A 40 1.45 19.52 -5.55
CA THR A 40 1.53 19.28 -4.10
C THR A 40 2.53 18.19 -3.72
N LEU A 41 3.42 17.84 -4.64
CA LEU A 41 4.38 16.74 -4.42
C LEU A 41 5.34 17.03 -3.25
N HIS A 42 5.76 18.30 -3.08
CA HIS A 42 6.63 18.71 -1.99
C HIS A 42 5.93 18.59 -0.64
N GLU A 43 4.68 19.05 -0.54
CA GLU A 43 3.86 18.90 0.67
C GLU A 43 3.57 17.43 0.98
N LEU A 44 3.42 16.59 -0.05
CA LEU A 44 3.27 15.14 0.14
C LEU A 44 4.55 14.55 0.75
N ARG A 45 5.73 14.91 0.22
CA ARG A 45 7.01 14.47 0.76
C ARG A 45 7.16 14.85 2.22
N ASP A 46 6.87 16.11 2.57
CA ASP A 46 7.02 16.60 3.92
C ASP A 46 6.04 15.91 4.89
N ALA A 47 4.78 15.69 4.46
CA ALA A 47 3.79 14.95 5.24
C ALA A 47 4.16 13.47 5.44
N LEU A 48 4.75 12.81 4.43
CA LEU A 48 5.27 11.45 4.56
C LEU A 48 6.46 11.38 5.52
N ARG A 49 7.36 12.35 5.47
CA ARG A 49 8.51 12.45 6.39
C ARG A 49 8.08 12.70 7.85
N GLU A 50 7.06 13.51 8.06
CA GLU A 50 6.50 13.77 9.39
C GLU A 50 5.92 12.50 10.02
N ILE A 51 5.11 11.73 9.26
CA ILE A 51 4.54 10.45 9.73
C ILE A 51 5.61 9.37 9.87
N ASN A 52 6.61 9.40 8.97
CA ASN A 52 7.75 8.51 8.99
C ASN A 52 7.38 7.01 8.90
N PRO A 53 6.55 6.59 7.91
CA PRO A 53 6.22 5.18 7.72
C PRO A 53 7.41 4.38 7.21
N ASP A 54 7.44 3.07 7.50
CA ASP A 54 8.51 2.18 7.06
C ASP A 54 8.30 1.73 5.60
N VAL A 55 7.03 1.52 5.21
CA VAL A 55 6.65 1.12 3.85
C VAL A 55 5.50 2.00 3.35
N VAL A 56 5.64 2.55 2.14
CA VAL A 56 4.65 3.44 1.51
C VAL A 56 4.19 2.87 0.18
N PHE A 57 2.89 2.68 0.03
CA PHE A 57 2.23 2.25 -1.19
C PHE A 57 1.61 3.46 -1.89
N LEU A 58 2.08 3.78 -3.08
CA LEU A 58 1.68 4.97 -3.83
C LEU A 58 0.97 4.57 -5.13
N GLN A 59 -0.16 5.22 -5.41
CA GLN A 59 -0.88 5.07 -6.67
C GLN A 59 -0.89 6.39 -7.44
N GLU A 60 -1.09 6.32 -8.75
CA GLU A 60 -1.03 7.45 -9.70
C GLU A 60 0.30 8.21 -9.69
N VAL A 61 1.41 7.50 -9.50
CA VAL A 61 2.76 8.09 -9.50
C VAL A 61 3.21 8.36 -10.92
N LEU A 62 3.64 9.58 -11.23
CA LEU A 62 4.27 9.92 -12.50
C LEU A 62 5.76 9.54 -12.46
N GLY A 63 6.21 8.70 -13.40
CA GLY A 63 7.63 8.46 -13.61
C GLY A 63 8.25 9.59 -14.44
N GLU A 64 7.61 9.93 -15.57
CA GLU A 64 7.98 11.05 -16.46
C GLU A 64 6.71 11.76 -16.92
N HIS A 65 6.78 13.10 -17.04
CA HIS A 65 5.71 13.86 -17.70
C HIS A 65 6.23 15.19 -18.23
N ARG A 66 6.62 15.22 -19.54
CA ARG A 66 7.29 16.36 -20.17
C ARG A 66 6.48 17.66 -20.11
N GLN A 67 5.17 17.61 -20.35
CA GLN A 67 4.32 18.81 -20.30
C GLN A 67 4.22 19.40 -18.90
N PHE A 68 4.12 18.57 -17.86
CA PHE A 68 4.10 19.08 -16.48
C PHE A 68 5.47 19.59 -16.05
N ALA A 69 6.56 18.95 -16.46
CA ALA A 69 7.92 19.43 -16.21
C ALA A 69 8.13 20.85 -16.81
N THR A 70 7.63 21.08 -18.03
CA THR A 70 7.69 22.42 -18.65
C THR A 70 6.76 23.42 -17.95
N ARG A 71 5.55 23.00 -17.54
CA ARG A 71 4.55 23.89 -16.94
C ARG A 71 4.88 24.31 -15.50
N TYR A 72 5.56 23.43 -14.76
CA TYR A 72 5.86 23.61 -13.34
C TYR A 72 7.38 23.61 -13.09
N THR A 73 8.17 24.22 -13.99
CA THR A 73 9.64 24.16 -14.05
C THR A 73 10.31 24.36 -12.69
N ASP A 74 9.85 25.33 -11.90
CA ASP A 74 10.46 25.64 -10.59
C ASP A 74 10.08 24.66 -9.46
N LEU A 75 9.04 23.85 -9.66
CA LEU A 75 8.50 22.93 -8.64
C LEU A 75 8.66 21.47 -9.04
N TRP A 76 8.85 21.20 -10.34
CA TRP A 76 8.97 19.83 -10.85
C TRP A 76 10.34 19.27 -10.54
N PRO A 77 10.44 18.10 -9.87
CA PRO A 77 11.73 17.49 -9.60
C PRO A 77 12.43 17.04 -10.89
N GLU A 78 13.76 17.09 -10.91
CA GLU A 78 14.55 16.52 -12.01
C GLU A 78 14.42 14.99 -12.09
N GLN A 79 14.21 14.36 -10.93
CA GLN A 79 14.01 12.93 -10.77
C GLN A 79 12.53 12.56 -11.00
N SER A 80 12.24 11.26 -11.14
CA SER A 80 10.86 10.77 -11.09
C SER A 80 10.21 11.07 -9.74
N GLN A 81 8.86 11.14 -9.70
CA GLN A 81 8.15 11.46 -8.45
C GLN A 81 8.45 10.46 -7.32
N TYR A 82 8.61 9.17 -7.63
CA TYR A 82 8.89 8.15 -6.63
C TYR A 82 10.33 8.27 -6.08
N GLU A 83 11.31 8.59 -6.91
CA GLU A 83 12.69 8.86 -6.47
C GLU A 83 12.75 10.11 -5.59
N PHE A 84 12.09 11.19 -6.01
CA PHE A 84 11.99 12.42 -5.24
C PHE A 84 11.35 12.22 -3.86
N LEU A 85 10.31 11.38 -3.77
CA LEU A 85 9.66 11.05 -2.50
C LEU A 85 10.53 10.14 -1.64
N ALA A 86 11.26 9.20 -2.23
CA ALA A 86 12.12 8.26 -1.50
C ALA A 86 13.36 8.92 -0.88
N ASP A 87 13.84 10.02 -1.49
CA ASP A 87 15.10 10.66 -1.19
C ASP A 87 15.42 10.76 0.32
N GLN A 88 16.59 10.23 0.71
CA GLN A 88 17.18 10.21 2.06
C GLN A 88 16.39 9.48 3.17
N VAL A 89 15.16 9.01 2.92
CA VAL A 89 14.31 8.37 3.95
C VAL A 89 14.08 6.90 3.66
N TRP A 90 13.69 6.58 2.42
CA TRP A 90 13.45 5.21 1.99
C TRP A 90 14.58 4.76 1.08
N SER A 91 15.44 3.88 1.61
CA SER A 91 16.64 3.41 0.91
C SER A 91 16.36 2.53 -0.30
N ALA A 92 15.15 1.97 -0.37
CA ALA A 92 14.71 1.12 -1.48
C ALA A 92 13.36 1.59 -2.02
N HIS A 93 13.20 1.48 -3.34
CA HIS A 93 11.92 1.75 -4.01
C HIS A 93 11.73 0.86 -5.23
N ALA A 94 10.47 0.65 -5.61
CA ALA A 94 10.09 -0.02 -6.84
C ALA A 94 8.99 0.78 -7.55
N TYR A 95 8.99 0.77 -8.89
CA TYR A 95 8.00 1.46 -9.70
C TYR A 95 7.44 0.56 -10.79
N GLY A 96 6.13 0.34 -10.76
CA GLY A 96 5.38 -0.40 -11.78
C GLY A 96 4.76 0.55 -12.79
N ARG A 97 5.37 0.69 -13.97
CA ARG A 97 4.85 1.51 -15.06
C ARG A 97 3.63 0.83 -15.69
N ASN A 98 2.46 1.43 -15.52
CA ASN A 98 1.18 0.88 -16.00
C ASN A 98 0.70 1.54 -17.28
N ALA A 99 0.47 2.85 -17.27
CA ALA A 99 -0.02 3.60 -18.42
C ALA A 99 1.10 4.44 -19.03
N VAL A 100 1.27 4.28 -20.36
CA VAL A 100 2.24 5.04 -21.16
C VAL A 100 1.47 5.86 -22.20
N TYR A 101 1.84 7.12 -22.35
CA TYR A 101 1.25 8.05 -23.29
C TYR A 101 2.34 8.97 -23.87
N PRO A 102 2.07 9.76 -24.96
CA PRO A 102 3.12 10.49 -25.66
C PRO A 102 3.98 11.42 -24.81
N HIS A 103 3.45 11.94 -23.71
CA HIS A 103 4.13 12.92 -22.86
C HIS A 103 4.70 12.33 -21.57
N GLY A 104 4.58 11.02 -21.35
CA GLY A 104 5.07 10.38 -20.13
C GLY A 104 4.39 9.07 -19.79
N HIS A 105 4.45 8.72 -18.50
CA HIS A 105 3.84 7.50 -17.98
C HIS A 105 3.51 7.64 -16.50
N HIS A 106 2.55 6.84 -16.03
CA HIS A 106 2.25 6.72 -14.61
C HIS A 106 1.99 5.27 -14.20
N GLY A 107 2.04 5.05 -12.89
CA GLY A 107 1.84 3.72 -12.34
C GLY A 107 1.75 3.71 -10.82
N ASN A 108 2.12 2.58 -10.25
CA ASN A 108 2.21 2.37 -8.80
C ASN A 108 3.66 2.43 -8.38
N ALA A 109 3.93 2.89 -7.15
CA ALA A 109 5.24 2.80 -6.54
C ALA A 109 5.16 2.25 -5.12
N LEU A 110 6.26 1.68 -4.67
CA LEU A 110 6.47 1.28 -3.30
C LEU A 110 7.79 1.87 -2.83
N LEU A 111 7.76 2.55 -1.67
CA LEU A 111 8.95 3.03 -0.99
C LEU A 111 9.16 2.20 0.26
N SER A 112 10.40 1.82 0.58
CA SER A 112 10.72 0.95 1.71
C SER A 112 12.02 1.36 2.40
N ARG A 113 12.02 1.32 3.73
CA ARG A 113 13.25 1.39 4.53
C ARG A 113 14.01 0.07 4.52
N PHE A 114 13.32 -1.01 4.14
CA PHE A 114 13.89 -2.34 4.06
C PHE A 114 14.35 -2.64 2.63
N PRO A 115 15.38 -3.45 2.45
CA PRO A 115 15.79 -3.91 1.13
C PRO A 115 14.62 -4.57 0.38
N ILE A 116 14.55 -4.33 -0.92
CA ILE A 116 13.65 -5.02 -1.85
C ILE A 116 14.47 -6.07 -2.57
N ASP A 117 14.35 -7.35 -2.17
CA ASP A 117 15.11 -8.45 -2.77
C ASP A 117 14.72 -8.67 -4.23
N ARG A 118 13.44 -8.55 -4.52
CA ARG A 118 12.87 -8.70 -5.87
C ARG A 118 11.54 -7.97 -5.97
N TRP A 119 11.24 -7.53 -7.16
CA TRP A 119 9.92 -6.95 -7.47
C TRP A 119 9.49 -7.28 -8.89
N HIS A 120 8.19 -7.26 -9.13
CA HIS A 120 7.60 -7.46 -10.45
C HIS A 120 6.28 -6.69 -10.57
N ASN A 121 6.05 -6.06 -11.72
CA ASN A 121 4.79 -5.42 -12.04
C ASN A 121 3.96 -6.31 -12.95
N HIS A 122 2.97 -7.01 -12.39
CA HIS A 122 2.07 -7.87 -13.15
C HIS A 122 1.03 -7.04 -13.87
N ASP A 123 1.03 -7.08 -15.20
CA ASP A 123 0.00 -6.41 -15.99
C ASP A 123 -1.34 -7.13 -15.81
N ILE A 124 -2.30 -6.40 -15.25
CA ILE A 124 -3.69 -6.86 -15.06
C ILE A 124 -4.68 -6.06 -15.92
N SER A 125 -4.17 -5.33 -16.91
CA SER A 125 -5.00 -4.57 -17.84
C SER A 125 -5.98 -5.50 -18.57
N LEU A 126 -7.15 -4.97 -18.88
CA LEU A 126 -8.16 -5.61 -19.71
C LEU A 126 -8.41 -4.76 -20.97
N SER A 127 -9.41 -5.10 -21.75
CA SER A 127 -9.80 -4.29 -22.91
C SER A 127 -10.15 -2.86 -22.50
N GLY A 128 -9.65 -1.86 -23.23
CA GLY A 128 -9.95 -0.45 -23.02
C GLY A 128 -8.72 0.40 -22.68
N ILE A 129 -8.98 1.64 -22.28
CA ILE A 129 -7.97 2.69 -22.07
C ILE A 129 -7.24 2.52 -20.74
N GLU A 130 -7.92 1.96 -19.72
CA GLU A 130 -7.33 1.80 -18.39
C GLU A 130 -6.23 0.74 -18.38
N LYS A 131 -5.02 1.16 -18.04
CA LYS A 131 -3.88 0.29 -17.81
C LYS A 131 -3.63 0.15 -16.32
N ARG A 132 -3.57 -1.09 -15.84
CA ARG A 132 -3.46 -1.43 -14.42
C ARG A 132 -2.41 -2.51 -14.17
N GLY A 133 -1.74 -2.43 -13.04
CA GLY A 133 -0.74 -3.41 -12.61
C GLY A 133 -0.85 -3.73 -11.14
N LEU A 134 -0.38 -4.93 -10.77
CA LEU A 134 -0.08 -5.31 -9.40
C LEU A 134 1.44 -5.19 -9.23
N LEU A 135 1.89 -4.17 -8.52
CA LEU A 135 3.32 -4.03 -8.19
C LEU A 135 3.60 -4.88 -6.96
N TYR A 136 4.17 -6.04 -7.19
CA TYR A 136 4.63 -6.96 -6.16
C TYR A 136 6.07 -6.65 -5.77
N CYS A 137 6.35 -6.58 -4.47
CA CYS A 137 7.68 -6.43 -3.90
C CYS A 137 7.86 -7.45 -2.77
N HIS A 138 9.04 -8.05 -2.71
CA HIS A 138 9.48 -8.93 -1.64
C HIS A 138 10.50 -8.19 -0.79
N LEU A 139 10.14 -7.86 0.44
CA LEU A 139 10.93 -7.06 1.36
C LEU A 139 11.67 -7.95 2.35
N ASP A 140 12.94 -7.61 2.58
CA ASP A 140 13.78 -8.26 3.60
C ASP A 140 13.68 -7.49 4.91
N LEU A 141 12.99 -8.05 5.91
CA LEU A 141 12.88 -7.47 7.24
C LEU A 141 13.92 -8.02 8.22
N GLY A 142 14.86 -8.84 7.76
CA GLY A 142 15.83 -9.60 8.54
C GLY A 142 15.37 -11.04 8.71
N GLU A 143 14.94 -11.45 9.90
CA GLU A 143 14.48 -12.82 10.18
C GLU A 143 13.22 -13.20 9.39
N GLN A 144 12.37 -12.24 9.08
CA GLN A 144 11.16 -12.45 8.29
C GLN A 144 11.20 -11.73 6.94
N LYS A 145 10.41 -12.24 6.01
CA LYS A 145 10.15 -11.60 4.72
C LYS A 145 8.72 -11.06 4.70
N LEU A 146 8.51 -9.99 3.95
CA LEU A 146 7.18 -9.39 3.75
C LEU A 146 6.85 -9.32 2.26
N HIS A 147 5.73 -9.90 1.87
CA HIS A 147 5.17 -9.73 0.54
C HIS A 147 4.26 -8.50 0.49
N ALA A 148 4.69 -7.49 -0.25
CA ALA A 148 3.98 -6.23 -0.41
C ALA A 148 3.43 -6.11 -1.84
N ILE A 149 2.11 -5.87 -2.00
CA ILE A 149 1.46 -5.74 -3.31
C ILE A 149 0.73 -4.41 -3.37
N CYS A 150 1.23 -3.48 -4.18
CA CYS A 150 0.56 -2.20 -4.44
C CYS A 150 -0.42 -2.34 -5.59
N VAL A 151 -1.66 -1.90 -5.38
CA VAL A 151 -2.75 -2.03 -6.36
C VAL A 151 -3.39 -0.68 -6.68
N HIS A 152 -3.83 -0.53 -7.93
CA HIS A 152 -4.81 0.47 -8.36
C HIS A 152 -5.73 -0.20 -9.37
N LEU A 153 -6.93 -0.60 -8.93
CA LEU A 153 -7.86 -1.38 -9.74
C LEU A 153 -8.74 -0.51 -10.64
N SER A 154 -9.41 -1.14 -11.60
CA SER A 154 -10.26 -0.46 -12.57
C SER A 154 -11.53 0.12 -11.95
N LEU A 155 -12.01 1.22 -12.53
CA LEU A 155 -13.29 1.83 -12.18
C LEU A 155 -14.48 0.93 -12.56
N ARG A 156 -14.35 0.16 -13.66
CA ARG A 156 -15.40 -0.73 -14.14
C ARG A 156 -15.49 -1.99 -13.28
N GLU A 157 -16.66 -2.29 -12.72
CA GLU A 157 -16.91 -3.44 -11.83
C GLU A 157 -16.51 -4.77 -12.47
N SER A 158 -16.91 -5.04 -13.72
CA SER A 158 -16.56 -6.30 -14.40
C SER A 158 -15.06 -6.52 -14.54
N HIS A 159 -14.30 -5.46 -14.82
CA HIS A 159 -12.84 -5.51 -14.88
C HIS A 159 -12.25 -5.75 -13.50
N ARG A 160 -12.76 -5.05 -12.49
CA ARG A 160 -12.30 -5.16 -11.10
C ARG A 160 -12.45 -6.58 -10.56
N GLN A 161 -13.57 -7.27 -10.86
CA GLN A 161 -13.76 -8.66 -10.45
C GLN A 161 -12.72 -9.61 -11.06
N ILE A 162 -12.34 -9.43 -12.32
CA ILE A 162 -11.28 -10.21 -12.95
C ILE A 162 -9.92 -9.89 -12.33
N GLN A 163 -9.65 -8.60 -12.06
CA GLN A 163 -8.41 -8.15 -11.44
C GLN A 163 -8.26 -8.68 -10.00
N LEU A 164 -9.34 -8.70 -9.22
CA LEU A 164 -9.36 -9.30 -7.88
C LEU A 164 -9.04 -10.80 -7.91
N LYS A 165 -9.58 -11.55 -8.88
CA LYS A 165 -9.21 -12.98 -9.06
C LYS A 165 -7.74 -13.16 -9.42
N ARG A 166 -7.18 -12.28 -10.27
CA ARG A 166 -5.74 -12.30 -10.57
C ARG A 166 -4.90 -11.99 -9.33
N LEU A 167 -5.32 -11.02 -8.52
CA LEU A 167 -4.71 -10.73 -7.23
C LEU A 167 -4.74 -11.93 -6.28
N SER A 168 -5.91 -12.57 -6.12
CA SER A 168 -6.05 -13.77 -5.29
C SER A 168 -5.13 -14.90 -5.76
N LYS A 169 -5.01 -15.10 -7.08
CA LYS A 169 -4.08 -16.10 -7.64
C LYS A 169 -2.64 -15.79 -7.30
N LEU A 170 -2.21 -14.52 -7.39
CA LEU A 170 -0.87 -14.09 -6.99
C LEU A 170 -0.64 -14.36 -5.50
N VAL A 171 -1.56 -13.92 -4.63
CA VAL A 171 -1.44 -14.13 -3.17
C VAL A 171 -1.35 -15.62 -2.80
N ASN A 172 -2.12 -16.48 -3.47
CA ASN A 172 -2.13 -17.92 -3.23
C ASN A 172 -0.86 -18.63 -3.74
N SER A 173 -0.07 -18.00 -4.63
CA SER A 173 1.22 -18.52 -5.06
C SER A 173 2.37 -18.19 -4.11
N LEU A 174 2.13 -17.35 -3.08
CA LEU A 174 3.12 -16.96 -2.08
C LEU A 174 3.13 -17.95 -0.90
N PRO A 175 4.28 -18.12 -0.21
CA PRO A 175 4.37 -18.98 0.97
C PRO A 175 3.27 -18.69 1.99
N ALA A 176 2.65 -19.73 2.55
CA ALA A 176 1.46 -19.59 3.38
C ALA A 176 1.77 -19.00 4.78
N ASP A 177 2.97 -19.18 5.25
CA ASP A 177 3.51 -18.76 6.55
C ASP A 177 4.10 -17.35 6.54
N GLU A 178 4.41 -16.80 5.36
CA GLU A 178 4.95 -15.44 5.25
C GLU A 178 3.85 -14.37 5.25
N PRO A 179 4.07 -13.22 5.90
CA PRO A 179 3.12 -12.12 5.91
C PRO A 179 2.92 -11.51 4.52
N VAL A 180 1.67 -11.15 4.22
CA VAL A 180 1.28 -10.50 2.96
C VAL A 180 0.49 -9.24 3.29
N VAL A 181 0.87 -8.14 2.66
CA VAL A 181 0.16 -6.87 2.66
C VAL A 181 -0.24 -6.50 1.23
N VAL A 182 -1.52 -6.26 1.02
CA VAL A 182 -2.03 -5.70 -0.24
C VAL A 182 -2.66 -4.36 0.06
N ALA A 183 -2.11 -3.29 -0.50
CA ALA A 183 -2.59 -1.96 -0.22
C ALA A 183 -2.72 -1.10 -1.48
N GLY A 184 -3.67 -0.16 -1.48
CA GLY A 184 -3.87 0.77 -2.57
C GLY A 184 -5.32 1.16 -2.80
N ASP A 185 -5.56 1.71 -3.99
CA ASP A 185 -6.87 2.11 -4.47
C ASP A 185 -7.57 0.95 -5.18
N PHE A 186 -8.55 0.37 -4.50
CA PHE A 186 -9.34 -0.74 -5.03
C PHE A 186 -10.51 -0.30 -5.91
N ASN A 187 -10.86 0.99 -5.89
CA ASN A 187 -12.02 1.52 -6.60
C ASN A 187 -13.32 0.73 -6.33
N ASP A 188 -13.40 0.06 -5.18
CA ASP A 188 -14.49 -0.85 -4.82
C ASP A 188 -15.58 -0.16 -3.99
N TRP A 189 -16.29 0.80 -4.59
CA TRP A 189 -17.41 1.48 -3.94
C TRP A 189 -18.61 0.57 -3.63
N ARG A 190 -18.67 -0.64 -4.25
CA ARG A 190 -19.72 -1.64 -4.03
C ARG A 190 -19.39 -2.66 -2.94
N LEU A 191 -18.21 -2.56 -2.33
CA LEU A 191 -17.76 -3.42 -1.23
C LEU A 191 -17.77 -4.93 -1.56
N LYS A 192 -17.40 -5.28 -2.80
CA LYS A 192 -17.40 -6.68 -3.27
C LYS A 192 -16.03 -7.36 -3.12
N ALA A 193 -14.94 -6.57 -3.01
CA ALA A 193 -13.60 -7.09 -2.91
C ALA A 193 -13.39 -7.91 -1.63
N GLU A 194 -13.97 -7.49 -0.51
CA GLU A 194 -13.77 -8.10 0.81
C GLU A 194 -14.15 -9.58 0.83
N ASN A 195 -15.36 -9.90 0.43
CA ASN A 195 -15.85 -11.29 0.41
C ASN A 195 -15.01 -12.18 -0.53
N LEU A 196 -14.65 -11.65 -1.71
CA LEU A 196 -13.86 -12.40 -2.68
C LEU A 196 -12.46 -12.69 -2.11
N LEU A 197 -11.75 -11.66 -1.63
CA LEU A 197 -10.39 -11.79 -1.12
C LEU A 197 -10.31 -12.64 0.16
N PHE A 198 -11.32 -12.54 1.04
CA PHE A 198 -11.41 -13.40 2.21
C PHE A 198 -11.58 -14.88 1.84
N ASN A 199 -12.53 -15.17 0.95
CA ASN A 199 -12.83 -16.55 0.58
C ASN A 199 -11.75 -17.20 -0.27
N GLU A 200 -11.18 -16.47 -1.23
CA GLU A 200 -10.20 -17.01 -2.17
C GLU A 200 -8.76 -16.98 -1.67
N SER A 201 -8.36 -16.00 -0.84
CA SER A 201 -6.95 -15.78 -0.46
C SER A 201 -6.71 -15.49 1.02
N ARG A 202 -7.73 -15.60 1.87
CA ARG A 202 -7.63 -15.38 3.32
C ARG A 202 -7.11 -13.99 3.70
N LEU A 203 -7.32 -13.01 2.84
CA LEU A 203 -7.01 -11.62 3.12
C LEU A 203 -8.16 -10.96 3.87
N VAL A 204 -7.82 -10.17 4.90
CA VAL A 204 -8.77 -9.43 5.73
C VAL A 204 -8.46 -7.94 5.59
N ASP A 205 -9.48 -7.13 5.29
CA ASP A 205 -9.33 -5.67 5.35
C ASP A 205 -9.06 -5.23 6.79
N ALA A 206 -7.95 -4.53 7.02
CA ALA A 206 -7.51 -4.15 8.35
C ALA A 206 -8.53 -3.30 9.09
N TYR A 207 -9.19 -2.36 8.40
CA TYR A 207 -10.21 -1.50 9.02
C TYR A 207 -11.51 -2.23 9.29
N THR A 208 -11.93 -3.17 8.42
CA THR A 208 -13.08 -4.03 8.68
C THR A 208 -12.81 -4.95 9.87
N GLY A 209 -11.64 -5.59 9.92
CA GLY A 209 -11.25 -6.46 11.03
C GLY A 209 -11.25 -5.75 12.38
N HIS A 210 -10.89 -4.46 12.41
CA HIS A 210 -10.85 -3.67 13.64
C HIS A 210 -12.16 -2.93 13.98
N ARG A 211 -12.91 -2.45 12.96
CA ARG A 211 -14.08 -1.55 13.14
C ARG A 211 -15.38 -2.08 12.56
N GLY A 212 -15.39 -3.30 12.03
CA GLY A 212 -16.56 -3.91 11.38
C GLY A 212 -16.91 -3.32 10.02
N LYS A 213 -16.13 -2.36 9.50
CA LYS A 213 -16.34 -1.75 8.17
C LYS A 213 -15.06 -1.08 7.65
N PRO A 214 -14.86 -1.05 6.31
CA PRO A 214 -13.71 -0.42 5.70
C PRO A 214 -13.65 1.08 5.95
N ALA A 215 -12.44 1.66 5.85
CA ALA A 215 -12.23 3.09 5.99
C ALA A 215 -12.91 3.88 4.86
N ARG A 216 -13.38 5.09 5.16
CA ARG A 216 -13.79 6.07 4.14
C ARG A 216 -12.57 6.90 3.75
N SER A 217 -12.26 6.98 2.46
CA SER A 217 -11.07 7.65 1.96
C SER A 217 -11.31 8.71 0.88
N PHE A 218 -12.44 8.66 0.16
CA PHE A 218 -12.73 9.55 -0.96
C PHE A 218 -14.13 10.19 -0.87
N PRO A 219 -14.32 11.45 -1.31
CA PRO A 219 -13.26 12.44 -1.53
C PRO A 219 -12.68 12.92 -0.20
N VAL A 220 -11.41 13.34 -0.17
CA VAL A 220 -10.69 13.69 1.07
C VAL A 220 -11.36 14.78 1.90
N ALA A 221 -12.04 15.74 1.25
CA ALA A 221 -12.73 16.85 1.93
C ALA A 221 -13.90 16.36 2.80
N MET A 222 -14.67 15.38 2.32
CA MET A 222 -15.80 14.75 3.03
C MET A 222 -15.85 13.26 2.63
N PRO A 223 -15.05 12.39 3.28
CA PRO A 223 -14.94 11.00 2.88
C PRO A 223 -16.25 10.23 2.99
N MET A 224 -16.79 9.80 1.86
CA MET A 224 -18.01 9.00 1.75
C MET A 224 -17.74 7.61 1.18
N LEU A 225 -16.89 7.52 0.16
CA LEU A 225 -16.53 6.25 -0.50
C LEU A 225 -15.33 5.59 0.18
N ARG A 226 -15.29 4.26 0.09
CA ARG A 226 -14.29 3.38 0.69
C ARG A 226 -13.45 2.75 -0.42
N LEU A 227 -12.64 3.58 -1.10
CA LEU A 227 -11.88 3.17 -2.28
C LEU A 227 -10.52 2.57 -1.92
N ASP A 228 -9.83 3.19 -0.96
CA ASP A 228 -8.51 2.76 -0.52
C ASP A 228 -8.63 1.70 0.59
N ARG A 229 -7.76 0.69 0.53
CA ARG A 229 -7.75 -0.46 1.43
C ARG A 229 -6.34 -0.86 1.81
N ILE A 230 -6.23 -1.51 2.98
CA ILE A 230 -5.08 -2.29 3.41
C ILE A 230 -5.60 -3.66 3.79
N TYR A 231 -5.26 -4.68 3.00
CA TYR A 231 -5.56 -6.08 3.28
C TYR A 231 -4.32 -6.76 3.84
N LEU A 232 -4.52 -7.55 4.87
CA LEU A 232 -3.49 -8.33 5.53
C LEU A 232 -3.85 -9.82 5.49
N ARG A 233 -2.85 -10.71 5.52
CA ARG A 233 -3.12 -12.13 5.70
C ARG A 233 -3.79 -12.36 7.07
N ARG A 234 -4.79 -13.23 7.14
CA ARG A 234 -5.72 -13.39 8.26
C ARG A 234 -5.07 -13.48 9.66
N ASN A 235 -3.90 -14.07 9.77
CA ASN A 235 -3.23 -14.29 11.07
C ASN A 235 -2.28 -13.15 11.45
N SER A 236 -2.21 -12.08 10.70
CA SER A 236 -1.38 -10.92 11.02
C SER A 236 -1.93 -10.18 12.24
N ARG A 237 -1.05 -9.79 13.16
CA ARG A 237 -1.38 -8.87 14.25
C ARG A 237 -1.07 -7.45 13.78
N TYR A 238 -1.94 -6.50 14.06
CA TYR A 238 -1.79 -5.12 13.62
C TYR A 238 -2.65 -4.16 14.43
N GLU A 239 -2.29 -2.89 14.37
CA GLU A 239 -3.07 -1.78 14.91
C GLU A 239 -3.39 -0.76 13.80
N ILE A 240 -4.52 -0.05 13.93
CA ILE A 240 -4.89 1.01 12.99
C ILE A 240 -4.40 2.34 13.52
N GLU A 241 -3.61 3.02 12.70
CA GLU A 241 -3.20 4.39 12.94
C GLU A 241 -4.20 5.39 12.36
N ARG A 242 -4.55 6.41 13.16
CA ARG A 242 -5.44 7.48 12.73
C ARG A 242 -4.62 8.69 12.31
N LEU A 243 -4.65 8.98 11.02
CA LEU A 243 -4.03 10.17 10.48
C LEU A 243 -4.97 11.38 10.63
N HIS A 244 -4.41 12.51 11.07
CA HIS A 244 -5.12 13.77 11.12
C HIS A 244 -5.57 14.20 9.70
N ARG A 245 -6.63 15.04 9.62
CA ARG A 245 -7.12 15.53 8.34
C ARG A 245 -6.12 16.45 7.64
N SER A 246 -5.46 17.31 8.39
CA SER A 246 -4.39 18.18 7.89
C SER A 246 -3.05 17.43 7.95
N PRO A 247 -2.15 17.57 6.98
CA PRO A 247 -2.29 18.38 5.75
C PRO A 247 -3.01 17.66 4.59
N TRP A 248 -3.40 16.40 4.72
CA TRP A 248 -3.86 15.48 3.67
C TRP A 248 -5.01 16.01 2.81
N SER A 249 -5.94 16.77 3.43
CA SER A 249 -7.08 17.37 2.71
C SER A 249 -6.68 18.41 1.64
N ARG A 250 -5.41 18.79 1.57
CA ARG A 250 -4.87 19.76 0.61
C ARG A 250 -3.88 19.14 -0.37
N ILE A 251 -3.45 17.89 -0.13
CA ILE A 251 -2.37 17.22 -0.88
C ILE A 251 -2.92 16.39 -2.03
N SER A 252 -3.96 15.59 -1.78
CA SER A 252 -4.59 14.70 -2.76
C SER A 252 -6.10 14.79 -2.64
N ASP A 253 -6.84 14.14 -3.52
CA ASP A 253 -8.29 13.90 -3.40
C ASP A 253 -8.62 12.64 -2.59
N HIS A 254 -7.64 11.80 -2.29
CA HIS A 254 -7.74 10.63 -1.42
C HIS A 254 -7.14 10.87 -0.04
N LYS A 255 -7.79 10.31 0.98
CA LYS A 255 -7.26 10.26 2.34
C LYS A 255 -6.34 9.05 2.48
N PRO A 256 -5.10 9.20 3.01
CA PRO A 256 -4.24 8.06 3.28
C PRO A 256 -4.80 7.15 4.36
N LEU A 257 -4.42 5.87 4.30
CA LEU A 257 -4.66 4.88 5.33
C LEU A 257 -3.33 4.37 5.87
N MET A 258 -3.30 4.05 7.18
CA MET A 258 -2.09 3.55 7.84
C MET A 258 -2.41 2.47 8.86
N VAL A 259 -1.54 1.50 8.97
CA VAL A 259 -1.54 0.46 10.01
C VAL A 259 -0.13 0.27 10.56
N GLU A 260 -0.03 -0.17 11.81
CA GLU A 260 1.17 -0.76 12.37
C GLU A 260 1.01 -2.27 12.36
N LEU A 261 1.90 -2.97 11.68
CA LEU A 261 1.93 -4.43 11.56
C LEU A 261 2.99 -4.99 12.49
N ASP A 262 2.61 -5.98 13.30
CA ASP A 262 3.51 -6.71 14.16
C ASP A 262 4.26 -7.78 13.36
N ILE A 263 5.59 -7.70 13.37
CA ILE A 263 6.50 -8.68 12.79
C ILE A 263 7.22 -9.38 13.94
N GLN A 264 7.21 -10.71 13.94
CA GLN A 264 7.96 -11.51 14.92
C GLN A 264 9.44 -11.52 14.50
N GLU A 265 10.33 -11.22 15.45
CA GLU A 265 11.78 -11.35 15.30
C GLU A 265 12.27 -12.71 15.74
#